data_b701e8bf424744c181b96c3ae20c349f
#
_entry.id   b701e8bf424744c181b96c3ae20c349f
#
_cell.length_a   1.000
_cell.length_b   1.000
_cell.length_c   1.000
_cell.angle_alpha   90.00
_cell.angle_beta   90.00
_cell.angle_gamma   90.00
#
_symmetry.space_group_name_H-M   'P 1'
#
loop_
_entity.id
_entity.type
_entity.pdbx_description
1 polymer ?
#
loop_
_entity_poly.entity_id
_entity_poly.type
_entity_poly.pdbx_seq_one_letter_code
_entity_poly.pdbx_strand_id
1 'polypeptide(L)'
;MALKIAKVPKEEIKARVDKAAKILELGHLLERKPRELSGGQRQRVAMGRAIVRQPQVFLFDEPLSNLDAKLRAQTRLEIQKLHRELGITSLFVTHDQVEAMTLAQRMIVMNAGNMEQFGTPEEVYHTPASTFVASFIGSPPMNLLKNAPGAKPGTILGIRPEHLDVRSEGWAVTVETVELLGAERLIYGRINGEQIIVRVEEGTHAPQPDAVIHVV
;
A
#
# COMPACT_ATOMS: atom_id res chain seq x y z
N MET A 1 -28.83 -4.54 -15.90
CA MET A 1 -29.09 -5.89 -16.43
C MET A 1 -29.23 -6.92 -15.30
N ALA A 2 -28.31 -7.03 -14.35
CA ALA A 2 -28.36 -8.01 -13.24
C ALA A 2 -29.65 -7.94 -12.41
N LEU A 3 -30.08 -6.74 -11.96
CA LEU A 3 -31.30 -6.56 -11.20
C LEU A 3 -32.58 -6.91 -11.99
N LYS A 4 -32.58 -6.69 -13.30
CA LYS A 4 -33.70 -7.11 -14.17
C LYS A 4 -33.79 -8.63 -14.27
N ILE A 5 -32.65 -9.32 -14.35
CA ILE A 5 -32.59 -10.79 -14.34
C ILE A 5 -33.09 -11.34 -13.00
N ALA A 6 -32.75 -10.67 -11.91
CA ALA A 6 -33.25 -11.00 -10.57
C ALA A 6 -34.72 -10.60 -10.34
N LYS A 7 -35.42 -10.11 -11.36
CA LYS A 7 -36.84 -9.69 -11.33
C LYS A 7 -37.16 -8.65 -10.26
N VAL A 8 -36.19 -7.78 -9.91
CA VAL A 8 -36.40 -6.67 -8.97
C VAL A 8 -37.37 -5.65 -9.58
N PRO A 9 -38.34 -5.11 -8.81
CA PRO A 9 -39.28 -4.09 -9.28
C PRO A 9 -38.58 -2.85 -9.85
N LYS A 10 -39.16 -2.23 -10.91
CA LYS A 10 -38.52 -1.08 -11.59
C LYS A 10 -38.23 0.10 -10.66
N GLU A 11 -39.15 0.37 -9.74
CA GLU A 11 -39.01 1.46 -8.76
C GLU A 11 -37.85 1.21 -7.79
N GLU A 12 -37.71 -0.04 -7.34
CA GLU A 12 -36.60 -0.42 -6.48
C GLU A 12 -35.26 -0.40 -7.23
N ILE A 13 -35.22 -0.82 -8.50
CA ILE A 13 -34.03 -0.67 -9.36
C ILE A 13 -33.60 0.79 -9.42
N LYS A 14 -34.57 1.71 -9.66
CA LYS A 14 -34.31 3.15 -9.72
C LYS A 14 -33.73 3.65 -8.38
N ALA A 15 -34.37 3.34 -7.27
CA ALA A 15 -33.93 3.77 -5.95
C ALA A 15 -32.51 3.28 -5.62
N ARG A 16 -32.18 2.02 -5.95
CA ARG A 16 -30.82 1.43 -5.75
C ARG A 16 -29.77 2.11 -6.64
N VAL A 17 -30.13 2.39 -7.89
CA VAL A 17 -29.24 3.10 -8.84
C VAL A 17 -29.01 4.53 -8.38
N ASP A 18 -30.06 5.27 -8.01
CA ASP A 18 -29.96 6.64 -7.55
C ASP A 18 -29.10 6.74 -6.27
N LYS A 19 -29.29 5.80 -5.33
CA LYS A 19 -28.45 5.70 -4.12
C LYS A 19 -26.98 5.46 -4.45
N ALA A 20 -26.68 4.49 -5.30
CA ALA A 20 -25.30 4.19 -5.70
C ALA A 20 -24.66 5.35 -6.49
N ALA A 21 -25.43 5.98 -7.38
CA ALA A 21 -24.98 7.13 -8.16
C ALA A 21 -24.67 8.34 -7.26
N LYS A 22 -25.45 8.54 -6.20
CA LYS A 22 -25.20 9.61 -5.21
C LYS A 22 -23.90 9.35 -4.43
N ILE A 23 -23.71 8.13 -3.93
CA ILE A 23 -22.51 7.73 -3.16
C ILE A 23 -21.23 7.90 -4.00
N LEU A 24 -21.30 7.53 -5.29
CA LEU A 24 -20.15 7.52 -6.20
C LEU A 24 -20.03 8.79 -7.06
N GLU A 25 -20.89 9.79 -6.81
CA GLU A 25 -20.93 11.05 -7.57
C GLU A 25 -21.10 10.85 -9.09
N LEU A 26 -21.88 9.82 -9.49
CA LEU A 26 -22.09 9.44 -10.89
C LEU A 26 -23.36 10.03 -11.53
N GLY A 27 -24.15 10.82 -10.80
CA GLY A 27 -25.46 11.30 -11.27
C GLY A 27 -25.41 11.94 -12.66
N HIS A 28 -24.42 12.80 -12.90
CA HIS A 28 -24.23 13.51 -14.18
C HIS A 28 -23.64 12.63 -15.30
N LEU A 29 -23.32 11.36 -15.03
CA LEU A 29 -22.69 10.43 -15.95
C LEU A 29 -23.61 9.26 -16.35
N LEU A 30 -24.81 9.16 -15.77
CA LEU A 30 -25.69 8.00 -15.94
C LEU A 30 -26.10 7.75 -17.40
N GLU A 31 -26.20 8.82 -18.21
CA GLU A 31 -26.59 8.75 -19.63
C GLU A 31 -25.38 8.53 -20.57
N ARG A 32 -24.13 8.60 -20.04
CA ARG A 32 -22.93 8.43 -20.86
C ARG A 32 -22.65 6.96 -21.14
N LYS A 33 -22.09 6.73 -22.32
CA LYS A 33 -21.59 5.41 -22.70
C LYS A 33 -20.20 5.16 -22.08
N PRO A 34 -19.81 3.90 -21.82
CA PRO A 34 -18.51 3.59 -21.21
C PRO A 34 -17.30 4.19 -21.92
N ARG A 35 -17.36 4.32 -23.25
CA ARG A 35 -16.28 4.93 -24.06
C ARG A 35 -16.11 6.45 -23.84
N GLU A 36 -17.12 7.11 -23.28
CA GLU A 36 -17.16 8.55 -23.01
C GLU A 36 -16.72 8.87 -21.56
N LEU A 37 -16.28 7.86 -20.82
CA LEU A 37 -15.87 7.96 -19.42
C LEU A 37 -14.36 7.87 -19.30
N SER A 38 -13.78 8.66 -18.36
CA SER A 38 -12.39 8.52 -17.95
C SER A 38 -12.13 7.16 -17.25
N GLY A 39 -10.85 6.81 -17.04
CA GLY A 39 -10.47 5.59 -16.32
C GLY A 39 -11.12 5.50 -14.93
N GLY A 40 -11.01 6.54 -14.11
CA GLY A 40 -11.62 6.58 -12.78
C GLY A 40 -13.14 6.59 -12.81
N GLN A 41 -13.76 7.25 -13.80
CA GLN A 41 -15.22 7.20 -13.96
C GLN A 41 -15.69 5.78 -14.31
N ARG A 42 -14.99 5.07 -15.18
CA ARG A 42 -15.29 3.65 -15.48
C ARG A 42 -15.16 2.78 -14.23
N GLN A 43 -14.14 3.02 -13.42
CA GLN A 43 -13.93 2.31 -12.15
C GLN A 43 -15.09 2.54 -11.19
N ARG A 44 -15.51 3.80 -10.97
CA ARG A 44 -16.67 4.12 -10.13
C ARG A 44 -17.95 3.46 -10.66
N VAL A 45 -18.16 3.43 -11.98
CA VAL A 45 -19.31 2.72 -12.59
C VAL A 45 -19.24 1.22 -12.30
N ALA A 46 -18.06 0.61 -12.38
CA ALA A 46 -17.88 -0.81 -12.05
C ALA A 46 -18.24 -1.07 -10.57
N MET A 47 -17.78 -0.22 -9.65
CA MET A 47 -18.14 -0.29 -8.23
C MET A 47 -19.65 -0.09 -8.03
N GLY A 48 -20.26 0.89 -8.68
CA GLY A 48 -21.72 1.11 -8.62
C GLY A 48 -22.54 -0.10 -9.07
N ARG A 49 -22.07 -0.80 -10.11
CA ARG A 49 -22.70 -2.05 -10.57
C ARG A 49 -22.63 -3.17 -9.52
N ALA A 50 -21.62 -3.20 -8.68
CA ALA A 50 -21.52 -4.14 -7.57
C ALA A 50 -22.43 -3.71 -6.41
N ILE A 51 -22.42 -2.43 -6.03
CA ILE A 51 -23.20 -1.86 -4.92
C ILE A 51 -24.70 -2.05 -5.10
N VAL A 52 -25.24 -1.79 -6.29
CA VAL A 52 -26.69 -1.93 -6.55
C VAL A 52 -27.22 -3.35 -6.33
N ARG A 53 -26.35 -4.34 -6.31
CA ARG A 53 -26.69 -5.73 -6.00
C ARG A 53 -26.89 -5.98 -4.51
N GLN A 54 -26.44 -5.06 -3.65
CA GLN A 54 -26.44 -5.20 -2.20
C GLN A 54 -25.78 -6.51 -1.74
N PRO A 55 -24.52 -6.76 -2.10
CA PRO A 55 -23.84 -7.99 -1.74
C PRO A 55 -23.54 -8.01 -0.24
N GLN A 56 -23.37 -9.21 0.32
CA GLN A 56 -22.89 -9.38 1.70
C GLN A 56 -21.36 -9.21 1.80
N VAL A 57 -20.64 -9.46 0.69
CA VAL A 57 -19.18 -9.32 0.59
C VAL A 57 -18.82 -8.71 -0.75
N PHE A 58 -17.89 -7.75 -0.76
CA PHE A 58 -17.22 -7.27 -1.96
C PHE A 58 -15.90 -8.01 -2.19
N LEU A 59 -15.66 -8.39 -3.44
CA LEU A 59 -14.39 -8.94 -3.90
C LEU A 59 -13.77 -7.97 -4.91
N PHE A 60 -12.62 -7.42 -4.57
CA PHE A 60 -11.85 -6.50 -5.41
C PHE A 60 -10.54 -7.19 -5.80
N ASP A 61 -10.39 -7.45 -7.09
CA ASP A 61 -9.18 -8.01 -7.65
C ASP A 61 -8.39 -6.91 -8.35
N GLU A 62 -7.32 -6.45 -7.72
CA GLU A 62 -6.44 -5.35 -8.16
C GLU A 62 -7.20 -4.12 -8.70
N PRO A 63 -8.13 -3.53 -7.94
CA PRO A 63 -9.06 -2.53 -8.48
C PRO A 63 -8.38 -1.21 -8.89
N LEU A 64 -7.15 -0.95 -8.47
CA LEU A 64 -6.44 0.31 -8.72
C LEU A 64 -5.21 0.17 -9.62
N SER A 65 -4.87 -1.05 -10.07
CA SER A 65 -3.65 -1.36 -10.82
C SER A 65 -3.50 -0.57 -12.14
N ASN A 66 -4.61 -0.26 -12.81
CA ASN A 66 -4.63 0.40 -14.13
C ASN A 66 -4.78 1.95 -14.04
N LEU A 67 -4.60 2.54 -12.86
CA LEU A 67 -4.73 3.97 -12.64
C LEU A 67 -3.36 4.63 -12.51
N ASP A 68 -3.24 5.87 -13.02
CA ASP A 68 -2.08 6.71 -12.73
C ASP A 68 -1.99 7.04 -11.22
N ALA A 69 -0.82 7.48 -10.75
CA ALA A 69 -0.55 7.70 -9.33
C ALA A 69 -1.53 8.68 -8.66
N LYS A 70 -1.87 9.79 -9.34
CA LYS A 70 -2.79 10.79 -8.80
C LYS A 70 -4.20 10.24 -8.67
N LEU A 71 -4.69 9.60 -9.72
CA LEU A 71 -6.03 9.02 -9.75
C LEU A 71 -6.14 7.82 -8.78
N ARG A 72 -5.07 7.02 -8.64
CA ARG A 72 -4.97 5.92 -7.68
C ARG A 72 -5.12 6.44 -6.24
N ALA A 73 -4.38 7.49 -5.88
CA ALA A 73 -4.47 8.10 -4.55
C ALA A 73 -5.89 8.62 -4.26
N GLN A 74 -6.51 9.30 -5.21
CA GLN A 74 -7.88 9.80 -5.07
C GLN A 74 -8.89 8.66 -4.94
N THR A 75 -8.84 7.66 -5.83
CA THR A 75 -9.77 6.52 -5.81
C THR A 75 -9.64 5.69 -4.54
N ARG A 76 -8.41 5.56 -3.98
CA ARG A 76 -8.19 4.90 -2.68
C ARG A 76 -8.96 5.59 -1.56
N LEU A 77 -8.93 6.92 -1.48
CA LEU A 77 -9.70 7.69 -0.49
C LEU A 77 -11.22 7.50 -0.68
N GLU A 78 -11.67 7.46 -1.94
CA GLU A 78 -13.08 7.20 -2.27
C GLU A 78 -13.52 5.81 -1.82
N ILE A 79 -12.69 4.79 -2.02
CA ILE A 79 -12.96 3.41 -1.56
C ILE A 79 -13.03 3.35 -0.04
N GLN A 80 -12.12 4.01 0.69
CA GLN A 80 -12.17 4.08 2.15
C GLN A 80 -13.48 4.71 2.65
N LYS A 81 -13.89 5.82 2.04
CA LYS A 81 -15.14 6.51 2.38
C LYS A 81 -16.33 5.60 2.10
N LEU A 82 -16.36 4.99 0.92
CA LEU A 82 -17.42 4.07 0.51
C LEU A 82 -17.54 2.86 1.46
N HIS A 83 -16.42 2.26 1.83
CA HIS A 83 -16.39 1.14 2.77
C HIS A 83 -16.99 1.51 4.13
N ARG A 84 -16.65 2.70 4.66
CA ARG A 84 -17.23 3.21 5.91
C ARG A 84 -18.74 3.47 5.81
N GLU A 85 -19.20 4.02 4.68
CA GLU A 85 -20.62 4.33 4.47
C GLU A 85 -21.49 3.09 4.28
N LEU A 86 -20.94 2.06 3.63
CA LEU A 86 -21.69 0.83 3.35
C LEU A 86 -21.62 -0.20 4.47
N GLY A 87 -20.51 -0.25 5.24
CA GLY A 87 -20.31 -1.22 6.30
C GLY A 87 -20.22 -2.68 5.81
N ILE A 88 -19.95 -2.90 4.51
CA ILE A 88 -19.92 -4.22 3.90
C ILE A 88 -18.50 -4.80 3.98
N THR A 89 -18.38 -6.06 4.38
CA THR A 89 -17.11 -6.78 4.35
C THR A 89 -16.54 -6.78 2.94
N SER A 90 -15.26 -6.43 2.82
CA SER A 90 -14.58 -6.34 1.54
C SER A 90 -13.27 -7.12 1.57
N LEU A 91 -13.02 -7.92 0.54
CA LEU A 91 -11.76 -8.59 0.31
C LEU A 91 -11.06 -7.93 -0.88
N PHE A 92 -9.84 -7.45 -0.66
CA PHE A 92 -8.99 -6.82 -1.68
C PHE A 92 -7.79 -7.70 -2.00
N VAL A 93 -7.52 -7.90 -3.28
CA VAL A 93 -6.24 -8.39 -3.76
C VAL A 93 -5.48 -7.19 -4.34
N THR A 94 -4.25 -7.00 -3.92
CA THR A 94 -3.37 -5.94 -4.42
C THR A 94 -1.91 -6.35 -4.30
N HIS A 95 -1.08 -5.85 -5.20
CA HIS A 95 0.38 -5.92 -5.11
C HIS A 95 1.00 -4.59 -4.62
N ASP A 96 0.17 -3.57 -4.40
CA ASP A 96 0.59 -2.26 -3.90
C ASP A 96 0.53 -2.24 -2.36
N GLN A 97 1.69 -2.07 -1.73
CA GLN A 97 1.81 -2.05 -0.27
C GLN A 97 1.05 -0.86 0.36
N VAL A 98 1.04 0.29 -0.32
CA VAL A 98 0.34 1.48 0.19
C VAL A 98 -1.16 1.25 0.22
N GLU A 99 -1.71 0.54 -0.79
CA GLU A 99 -3.11 0.13 -0.79
C GLU A 99 -3.40 -0.83 0.38
N ALA A 100 -2.59 -1.88 0.53
CA ALA A 100 -2.76 -2.86 1.60
C ALA A 100 -2.69 -2.20 2.99
N MET A 101 -1.70 -1.35 3.23
CA MET A 101 -1.48 -0.67 4.51
C MET A 101 -2.57 0.36 4.84
N THR A 102 -3.18 1.00 3.83
CA THR A 102 -4.13 2.10 4.05
C THR A 102 -5.59 1.69 3.97
N LEU A 103 -5.93 0.64 3.22
CA LEU A 103 -7.32 0.20 3.04
C LEU A 103 -7.75 -0.90 4.01
N ALA A 104 -6.82 -1.75 4.41
CA ALA A 104 -7.14 -2.95 5.18
C ALA A 104 -7.28 -2.67 6.69
N GLN A 105 -8.27 -3.26 7.33
CA GLN A 105 -8.29 -3.47 8.78
C GLN A 105 -7.42 -4.67 9.17
N ARG A 106 -7.37 -5.68 8.32
CA ARG A 106 -6.48 -6.84 8.43
C ARG A 106 -5.98 -7.23 7.06
N MET A 107 -4.74 -7.68 6.99
CA MET A 107 -4.10 -8.08 5.74
C MET A 107 -3.46 -9.46 5.84
N ILE A 108 -3.37 -10.12 4.71
CA ILE A 108 -2.66 -11.38 4.55
C ILE A 108 -1.47 -11.11 3.63
N VAL A 109 -0.27 -11.45 4.08
CA VAL A 109 0.92 -11.48 3.22
C VAL A 109 1.03 -12.89 2.66
N MET A 110 1.06 -12.98 1.32
CA MET A 110 1.13 -14.24 0.59
C MET A 110 2.50 -14.40 -0.07
N ASN A 111 3.04 -15.62 -0.06
CA ASN A 111 4.26 -15.97 -0.77
C ASN A 111 4.14 -17.36 -1.38
N ALA A 112 4.29 -17.49 -2.68
CA ALA A 112 4.23 -18.76 -3.41
C ALA A 112 3.01 -19.64 -3.02
N GLY A 113 1.84 -19.01 -2.84
CA GLY A 113 0.60 -19.68 -2.46
C GLY A 113 0.43 -19.95 -0.97
N ASN A 114 1.42 -19.65 -0.14
CA ASN A 114 1.36 -19.81 1.31
C ASN A 114 1.05 -18.47 2.00
N MET A 115 0.32 -18.54 3.11
CA MET A 115 0.11 -17.40 3.99
C MET A 115 1.32 -17.26 4.93
N GLU A 116 2.09 -16.17 4.76
CA GLU A 116 3.25 -15.87 5.60
C GLU A 116 2.84 -15.20 6.92
N GLN A 117 1.88 -14.29 6.85
CA GLN A 117 1.37 -13.59 8.03
C GLN A 117 -0.05 -13.09 7.79
N PHE A 118 -0.85 -13.09 8.85
CA PHE A 118 -2.16 -12.45 8.92
C PHE A 118 -2.21 -11.56 10.16
N GLY A 119 -2.56 -10.29 9.99
CA GLY A 119 -2.62 -9.32 11.08
C GLY A 119 -3.16 -7.97 10.64
N THR A 120 -3.16 -7.01 11.55
CA THR A 120 -3.37 -5.60 11.18
C THR A 120 -2.16 -5.08 10.39
N PRO A 121 -2.30 -4.03 9.57
CA PRO A 121 -1.17 -3.41 8.90
C PRO A 121 -0.03 -3.04 9.88
N GLU A 122 -0.37 -2.53 11.05
CA GLU A 122 0.58 -2.15 12.09
C GLU A 122 1.35 -3.37 12.64
N GLU A 123 0.65 -4.46 12.97
CA GLU A 123 1.28 -5.73 13.40
C GLU A 123 2.24 -6.27 12.34
N VAL A 124 1.81 -6.29 11.06
CA VAL A 124 2.63 -6.82 9.96
C VAL A 124 3.87 -5.97 9.74
N TYR A 125 3.76 -4.65 9.93
CA TYR A 125 4.88 -3.72 9.76
C TYR A 125 5.88 -3.78 10.91
N HIS A 126 5.41 -3.74 12.16
CA HIS A 126 6.26 -3.65 13.35
C HIS A 126 6.76 -5.01 13.85
N THR A 127 5.97 -6.06 13.67
CA THR A 127 6.29 -7.43 14.13
C THR A 127 6.16 -8.46 13.01
N PRO A 128 7.00 -8.35 11.95
CA PRO A 128 6.95 -9.28 10.84
C PRO A 128 7.28 -10.71 11.31
N ALA A 129 6.47 -11.68 10.88
CA ALA A 129 6.58 -13.08 11.30
C ALA A 129 7.78 -13.81 10.66
N SER A 130 8.31 -13.29 9.55
CA SER A 130 9.46 -13.88 8.85
C SER A 130 10.33 -12.78 8.22
N THR A 131 11.55 -13.16 7.84
CA THR A 131 12.44 -12.26 7.06
C THR A 131 11.85 -11.90 5.70
N PHE A 132 11.02 -12.80 5.13
CA PHE A 132 10.28 -12.48 3.92
C PHE A 132 9.31 -11.32 4.15
N VAL A 133 8.46 -11.39 5.17
CA VAL A 133 7.51 -10.31 5.49
C VAL A 133 8.25 -9.02 5.80
N ALA A 134 9.34 -9.08 6.58
CA ALA A 134 10.16 -7.94 6.93
C ALA A 134 10.72 -7.20 5.71
N SER A 135 11.19 -7.96 4.70
CA SER A 135 11.74 -7.40 3.47
C SER A 135 10.65 -7.05 2.44
N PHE A 136 9.50 -7.70 2.48
CA PHE A 136 8.42 -7.46 1.53
C PHE A 136 7.59 -6.23 1.89
N ILE A 137 7.37 -5.98 3.19
CA ILE A 137 6.55 -4.86 3.67
C ILE A 137 7.45 -3.69 4.09
N GLY A 138 7.18 -2.54 3.49
CA GLY A 138 7.93 -1.29 3.67
C GLY A 138 8.61 -0.83 2.39
N SER A 139 8.66 0.48 2.18
CA SER A 139 9.38 1.11 1.07
C SER A 139 10.17 2.31 1.62
N PRO A 140 11.48 2.16 1.73
CA PRO A 140 12.29 0.98 1.40
C PRO A 140 12.08 -0.21 2.34
N PRO A 141 12.56 -1.43 1.94
CA PRO A 141 12.44 -2.62 2.78
C PRO A 141 13.27 -2.55 4.06
N MET A 142 12.97 -3.42 5.03
CA MET A 142 13.76 -3.55 6.26
C MET A 142 15.18 -4.03 5.92
N ASN A 143 16.20 -3.41 6.51
CA ASN A 143 17.56 -3.91 6.49
C ASN A 143 17.63 -5.23 7.27
N LEU A 144 18.14 -6.27 6.67
CA LEU A 144 18.33 -7.59 7.29
C LEU A 144 19.84 -7.90 7.34
N LEU A 145 20.47 -7.61 8.48
CA LEU A 145 21.92 -7.71 8.65
C LEU A 145 22.28 -8.98 9.40
N LYS A 146 23.09 -9.85 8.79
CA LYS A 146 23.60 -11.08 9.40
C LYS A 146 24.87 -10.83 10.23
N ASN A 147 25.62 -9.79 9.84
CA ASN A 147 26.91 -9.42 10.46
C ASN A 147 26.83 -8.03 11.08
N ALA A 148 25.68 -7.65 11.66
CA ALA A 148 25.54 -6.37 12.35
C ALA A 148 26.53 -6.26 13.50
N PRO A 149 27.17 -5.09 13.72
CA PRO A 149 28.07 -4.89 14.86
C PRO A 149 27.36 -5.21 16.19
N GLY A 150 27.95 -6.04 17.03
CA GLY A 150 27.38 -6.45 18.31
C GLY A 150 26.25 -7.48 18.26
N ALA A 151 25.84 -7.94 17.07
CA ALA A 151 24.84 -9.00 16.95
C ALA A 151 25.41 -10.36 17.39
N LYS A 152 24.51 -11.19 17.96
CA LYS A 152 24.90 -12.57 18.34
C LYS A 152 25.11 -13.41 17.07
N PRO A 153 26.13 -14.30 17.02
CA PRO A 153 26.33 -15.21 15.89
C PRO A 153 25.07 -16.01 15.56
N GLY A 154 24.75 -16.12 14.27
CA GLY A 154 23.57 -16.85 13.79
C GLY A 154 22.24 -16.11 13.93
N THR A 155 22.24 -14.85 14.35
CA THR A 155 21.06 -13.99 14.34
C THR A 155 21.05 -13.10 13.12
N ILE A 156 19.85 -12.70 12.69
CA ILE A 156 19.65 -11.66 11.68
C ILE A 156 19.04 -10.46 12.39
N LEU A 157 19.72 -9.32 12.34
CA LEU A 157 19.16 -8.08 12.84
C LEU A 157 18.29 -7.43 11.76
N GLY A 158 17.00 -7.22 12.05
CA GLY A 158 16.09 -6.45 11.21
C GLY A 158 15.97 -5.02 11.75
N ILE A 159 16.28 -4.03 10.92
CA ILE A 159 16.11 -2.61 11.28
C ILE A 159 15.52 -1.83 10.12
N ARG A 160 14.46 -1.07 10.37
CA ARG A 160 13.84 -0.22 9.37
C ARG A 160 14.75 0.97 9.02
N PRO A 161 14.83 1.38 7.74
CA PRO A 161 15.65 2.52 7.31
C PRO A 161 15.38 3.83 8.06
N GLU A 162 14.13 4.06 8.47
CA GLU A 162 13.70 5.22 9.24
C GLU A 162 14.04 5.16 10.73
N HIS A 163 14.53 4.02 11.23
CA HIS A 163 14.98 3.86 12.61
C HIS A 163 16.51 3.99 12.74
N LEU A 164 17.18 4.36 11.67
CA LEU A 164 18.62 4.61 11.65
C LEU A 164 18.87 6.11 11.60
N ASP A 165 19.42 6.64 12.69
CA ASP A 165 19.83 8.04 12.78
C ASP A 165 21.29 8.21 12.35
N VAL A 166 21.57 9.20 11.51
CA VAL A 166 22.95 9.62 11.21
C VAL A 166 23.49 10.45 12.36
N ARG A 167 24.61 10.01 12.94
CA ARG A 167 25.25 10.63 14.12
C ARG A 167 26.76 10.78 13.88
N SER A 168 27.45 11.42 14.85
CA SER A 168 28.93 11.51 14.86
C SER A 168 29.64 10.21 15.20
N GLU A 169 28.95 9.31 15.90
CA GLU A 169 29.44 8.02 16.37
C GLU A 169 28.40 6.94 16.11
N GLY A 170 28.82 5.67 16.00
CA GLY A 170 27.94 4.53 15.77
C GLY A 170 28.53 3.55 14.77
N TRP A 171 27.69 2.83 14.07
CA TRP A 171 28.11 1.90 13.03
C TRP A 171 28.63 2.64 11.82
N ALA A 172 29.85 2.34 11.39
CA ALA A 172 30.44 2.94 10.19
C ALA A 172 29.80 2.34 8.93
N VAL A 173 29.21 3.18 8.11
CA VAL A 173 28.58 2.84 6.84
C VAL A 173 29.30 3.58 5.72
N THR A 174 29.84 2.83 4.76
CA THR A 174 30.41 3.39 3.54
C THR A 174 29.28 3.67 2.56
N VAL A 175 29.11 4.91 2.14
CA VAL A 175 28.04 5.35 1.24
C VAL A 175 28.35 4.90 -0.18
N GLU A 176 27.36 4.27 -0.86
CA GLU A 176 27.44 3.92 -2.28
C GLU A 176 26.72 4.95 -3.15
N THR A 177 25.49 5.32 -2.77
CA THR A 177 24.70 6.32 -3.51
C THR A 177 23.64 6.95 -2.61
N VAL A 178 23.11 8.09 -3.04
CA VAL A 178 22.04 8.81 -2.36
C VAL A 178 20.93 9.12 -3.37
N GLU A 179 19.70 8.73 -3.05
CA GLU A 179 18.52 9.07 -3.83
C GLU A 179 17.71 10.17 -3.13
N LEU A 180 17.28 11.18 -3.90
CA LEU A 180 16.36 12.22 -3.42
C LEU A 180 14.93 11.87 -3.84
N LEU A 181 14.06 11.66 -2.87
CA LEU A 181 12.64 11.33 -3.07
C LEU A 181 11.69 12.49 -2.71
N GLY A 182 12.15 13.73 -2.89
CA GLY A 182 11.39 14.93 -2.52
C GLY A 182 11.61 15.31 -1.07
N ALA A 183 10.70 14.96 -0.17
CA ALA A 183 10.80 15.29 1.26
C ALA A 183 11.82 14.47 2.06
N GLU A 184 12.39 13.43 1.45
CA GLU A 184 13.32 12.51 2.10
C GLU A 184 14.43 12.08 1.16
N ARG A 185 15.51 11.55 1.74
CA ARG A 185 16.62 10.92 1.03
C ARG A 185 16.84 9.51 1.51
N LEU A 186 17.21 8.63 0.59
CA LEU A 186 17.68 7.29 0.90
C LEU A 186 19.17 7.24 0.66
N ILE A 187 19.92 6.89 1.70
CA ILE A 187 21.36 6.66 1.63
C ILE A 187 21.56 5.16 1.54
N TYR A 188 22.07 4.70 0.41
CA TYR A 188 22.47 3.30 0.21
C TYR A 188 23.96 3.17 0.52
N GLY A 189 24.31 2.21 1.32
CA GLY A 189 25.70 1.98 1.71
C GLY A 189 25.97 0.55 2.12
N ARG A 190 27.19 0.33 2.65
CA ARG A 190 27.62 -0.97 3.17
C ARG A 190 28.13 -0.89 4.59
N ILE A 191 27.75 -1.92 5.34
CA ILE A 191 28.28 -2.19 6.68
C ILE A 191 28.74 -3.65 6.74
N ASN A 192 30.01 -3.89 7.08
CA ASN A 192 30.60 -5.25 7.12
C ASN A 192 30.36 -6.06 5.82
N GLY A 193 30.33 -5.39 4.67
CA GLY A 193 30.08 -6.02 3.35
C GLY A 193 28.61 -6.24 3.01
N GLU A 194 27.68 -5.99 3.92
CA GLU A 194 26.23 -6.10 3.70
C GLU A 194 25.62 -4.75 3.31
N GLN A 195 24.60 -4.79 2.47
CA GLN A 195 23.89 -3.59 2.07
C GLN A 195 23.04 -3.05 3.22
N ILE A 196 23.02 -1.74 3.39
CA ILE A 196 22.19 -1.02 4.35
C ILE A 196 21.56 0.21 3.68
N ILE A 197 20.32 0.50 4.04
CA ILE A 197 19.58 1.67 3.58
C ILE A 197 19.25 2.51 4.82
N VAL A 198 19.57 3.79 4.75
CA VAL A 198 19.24 4.78 5.79
C VAL A 198 18.31 5.82 5.19
N ARG A 199 17.20 6.09 5.87
CA ARG A 199 16.24 7.10 5.44
C ARG A 199 16.40 8.34 6.29
N VAL A 200 16.63 9.49 5.65
CA VAL A 200 16.81 10.77 6.31
C VAL A 200 15.91 11.84 5.70
N GLU A 201 15.64 12.91 6.45
CA GLU A 201 14.90 14.06 5.94
C GLU A 201 15.72 14.81 4.87
N GLU A 202 15.03 15.47 3.93
CA GLU A 202 15.63 16.20 2.82
C GLU A 202 16.65 17.27 3.28
N GLY A 203 16.40 17.94 4.42
CA GLY A 203 17.31 18.92 5.01
C GLY A 203 18.65 18.37 5.53
N THR A 204 18.79 17.06 5.67
CA THR A 204 20.05 16.41 6.08
C THR A 204 21.09 16.55 4.98
N HIS A 205 22.33 16.91 5.34
CA HIS A 205 23.44 17.01 4.36
C HIS A 205 23.61 15.65 3.65
N ALA A 206 23.58 15.69 2.31
CA ALA A 206 23.78 14.49 1.50
C ALA A 206 25.26 14.11 1.50
N PRO A 207 25.62 12.93 2.02
CA PRO A 207 27.01 12.46 1.94
C PRO A 207 27.38 12.16 0.50
N GLN A 208 28.66 12.33 0.17
CA GLN A 208 29.18 11.94 -1.14
C GLN A 208 29.39 10.42 -1.22
N PRO A 209 29.35 9.80 -2.41
CA PRO A 209 29.80 8.44 -2.59
C PRO A 209 31.21 8.23 -2.01
N ASP A 210 31.46 7.05 -1.48
CA ASP A 210 32.67 6.63 -0.76
C ASP A 210 32.91 7.34 0.60
N ALA A 211 32.07 8.28 0.99
CA ALA A 211 32.13 8.85 2.33
C ALA A 211 31.70 7.82 3.39
N VAL A 212 32.26 7.94 4.59
CA VAL A 212 31.84 7.13 5.74
C VAL A 212 30.92 7.99 6.62
N ILE A 213 29.72 7.48 6.87
CA ILE A 213 28.79 8.02 7.84
C ILE A 213 28.66 7.06 9.03
N HIS A 214 28.21 7.55 10.16
CA HIS A 214 27.94 6.73 11.32
C HIS A 214 26.43 6.73 11.60
N VAL A 215 25.88 5.55 11.93
CA VAL A 215 24.46 5.37 12.21
C VAL A 215 24.25 4.65 13.55
N VAL A 216 23.18 5.01 14.23
CA VAL A 216 22.72 4.38 15.47
C VAL A 216 21.25 4.02 15.38
#